data_22d5d04d270b4307bc25ab8a4fd2d5c9
#
_entry.id   22d5d04d270b4307bc25ab8a4fd2d5c9
#
_cell.length_a   1.000
_cell.length_b   1.000
_cell.length_c   1.000
_cell.angle_alpha   90.00
_cell.angle_beta   90.00
_cell.angle_gamma   90.00
#
_symmetry.space_group_name_H-M   'P 1'
#
loop_
_entity.id
_entity.type
_entity.pdbx_description
1 polymer ?
#
loop_
_entity_poly.entity_id
_entity_poly.type
_entity_poly.pdbx_seq_one_letter_code
_entity_poly.pdbx_strand_id
1 'polypeptide(L)' 'MSDLDNITNQQLEDAINTWIHNETDRLILKYRLCDGYIFSKICDKLYNEHNIVLTERQISNRLRKAEIKLFKHI' A
#
# COMPACT_ATOMS: atom_id res chain seq x y z
N MET A 1 15.91 -16.71 8.25
CA MET A 1 15.48 -15.66 7.31
C MET A 1 13.99 -15.51 7.33
N SER A 2 13.51 -14.28 7.34
CA SER A 2 12.07 -14.01 7.23
C SER A 2 11.61 -14.26 5.80
N ASP A 3 10.43 -14.84 5.63
CA ASP A 3 9.85 -15.03 4.30
C ASP A 3 9.66 -13.69 3.56
N LEU A 4 9.50 -12.60 4.31
CA LEU A 4 9.34 -11.27 3.75
C LEU A 4 10.59 -10.79 2.99
N ASP A 5 11.77 -11.25 3.39
CA ASP A 5 13.02 -10.86 2.74
C ASP A 5 13.15 -11.42 1.33
N ASN A 6 12.37 -12.45 1.01
CA ASN A 6 12.39 -13.12 -0.28
C ASN A 6 11.22 -12.76 -1.19
N ILE A 7 10.34 -11.86 -0.73
CA ILE A 7 9.16 -11.47 -1.50
C ILE A 7 9.57 -10.42 -2.52
N THR A 8 9.27 -10.68 -3.79
CA THR A 8 9.50 -9.73 -4.87
C THR A 8 8.37 -8.70 -4.94
N ASN A 9 8.62 -7.59 -5.65
CA ASN A 9 7.57 -6.60 -5.88
C ASN A 9 6.37 -7.19 -6.62
N GLN A 10 6.62 -8.12 -7.53
CA GLN A 10 5.53 -8.78 -8.25
C GLN A 10 4.66 -9.61 -7.31
N GLN A 11 5.28 -10.32 -6.39
CA GLN A 11 4.54 -11.11 -5.39
C GLN A 11 3.74 -10.21 -4.45
N LEU A 12 4.31 -9.08 -4.04
CA LEU A 12 3.59 -8.08 -3.24
C LEU A 12 2.39 -7.52 -3.99
N GLU A 13 2.57 -7.14 -5.24
CA GLU A 13 1.48 -6.63 -6.07
C GLU A 13 0.36 -7.64 -6.21
N ASP A 14 0.71 -8.89 -6.50
CA ASP A 14 -0.28 -9.95 -6.64
C ASP A 14 -1.06 -10.18 -5.33
N ALA A 15 -0.36 -10.17 -4.20
CA ALA A 15 -1.00 -10.32 -2.90
C ALA A 15 -1.92 -9.14 -2.59
N ILE A 16 -1.48 -7.92 -2.87
CA ILE A 16 -2.29 -6.71 -2.69
C ILE A 16 -3.58 -6.81 -3.52
N ASN A 17 -3.46 -7.18 -4.78
CA ASN A 17 -4.61 -7.30 -5.67
C ASN A 17 -5.55 -8.43 -5.25
N THR A 18 -5.03 -9.49 -4.66
CA THR A 18 -5.82 -10.65 -4.25
C THR A 18 -6.56 -10.39 -2.93
N TRP A 19 -5.87 -9.83 -1.94
CA TRP A 19 -6.38 -9.78 -0.57
C TRP A 19 -6.92 -8.43 -0.14
N ILE A 20 -6.57 -7.35 -0.84
CA ILE A 20 -7.03 -6.00 -0.52
C ILE A 20 -8.06 -5.59 -1.55
N HIS A 21 -9.29 -5.42 -1.13
CA HIS A 21 -10.41 -5.14 -2.03
C HIS A 21 -10.68 -3.65 -2.25
N ASN A 22 -10.27 -2.80 -1.32
CA ASN A 22 -10.46 -1.36 -1.45
C ASN A 22 -9.38 -0.79 -2.39
N GLU A 23 -9.82 -0.11 -3.45
CA GLU A 23 -8.91 0.42 -4.47
C GLU A 23 -7.93 1.44 -3.90
N THR A 24 -8.40 2.34 -3.03
CA THR A 24 -7.54 3.34 -2.40
C THR A 24 -6.47 2.68 -1.54
N ASP A 25 -6.85 1.66 -0.78
CA ASP A 25 -5.89 0.92 0.06
C ASP A 25 -4.87 0.17 -0.80
N ARG A 26 -5.28 -0.38 -1.94
CA ARG A 26 -4.35 -1.00 -2.89
C ARG A 26 -3.32 0.00 -3.39
N LEU A 27 -3.75 1.20 -3.76
CA LEU A 27 -2.85 2.24 -4.22
C LEU A 27 -1.84 2.64 -3.15
N ILE A 28 -2.30 2.85 -1.92
CA ILE A 28 -1.45 3.22 -0.80
C ILE A 28 -0.39 2.12 -0.56
N LEU A 29 -0.81 0.87 -0.54
CA LEU A 29 0.11 -0.26 -0.34
C LEU A 29 1.14 -0.34 -1.45
N LYS A 30 0.72 -0.20 -2.71
CA LYS A 30 1.64 -0.24 -3.84
C LYS A 30 2.66 0.89 -3.78
N TYR A 31 2.21 2.11 -3.51
CA TYR A 31 3.13 3.25 -3.43
C TYR A 31 4.11 3.10 -2.28
N ARG A 32 3.67 2.56 -1.16
CA ARG A 32 4.54 2.43 0.01
C ARG A 32 5.45 1.20 -0.04
N LEU A 33 4.91 0.04 -0.36
CA LEU A 33 5.65 -1.22 -0.29
C LEU A 33 6.42 -1.54 -1.57
N CYS A 34 5.84 -1.24 -2.73
CA CYS A 34 6.50 -1.54 -4.00
C CYS A 34 7.39 -0.40 -4.47
N ASP A 35 6.92 0.85 -4.35
CA ASP A 35 7.65 2.01 -4.84
C ASP A 35 8.48 2.72 -3.77
N GLY A 36 8.21 2.45 -2.49
CA GLY A 36 8.97 3.03 -1.39
C GLY A 36 8.75 4.50 -1.16
N TYR A 37 7.62 5.05 -1.56
CA TYR A 37 7.33 6.48 -1.39
C TYR A 37 7.05 6.84 0.07
N ILE A 38 7.47 8.04 0.47
CA ILE A 38 7.10 8.62 1.76
C ILE A 38 5.64 9.09 1.71
N PHE A 39 5.04 9.33 2.88
CA PHE A 39 3.61 9.67 2.95
C PHE A 39 3.24 10.93 2.17
N SER A 40 4.07 11.98 2.23
CA SER A 40 3.81 13.20 1.47
C SER A 40 3.76 12.94 -0.03
N LYS A 41 4.63 12.06 -0.53
CA LYS A 41 4.64 11.68 -1.94
C LYS A 41 3.39 10.88 -2.30
N ILE A 42 2.94 10.01 -1.41
CA ILE A 42 1.71 9.24 -1.61
C ILE A 42 0.50 10.19 -1.67
N CYS A 43 0.44 11.20 -0.79
CA CYS A 43 -0.60 12.23 -0.85
C CYS A 43 -0.65 12.89 -2.22
N ASP A 44 0.51 13.31 -2.74
CA ASP A 44 0.61 13.97 -4.03
C ASP A 44 0.17 13.04 -5.17
N LYS A 45 0.61 11.80 -5.13
CA LYS A 45 0.26 10.81 -6.15
C LYS A 45 -1.24 10.53 -6.19
N LEU A 46 -1.85 10.35 -5.01
CA LEU A 46 -3.29 10.10 -4.93
C LEU A 46 -4.08 11.29 -5.45
N TYR A 47 -3.67 12.50 -5.12
CA TYR A 47 -4.35 13.71 -5.59
C TYR A 47 -4.18 13.90 -7.10
N ASN A 48 -2.95 13.84 -7.58
CA ASN A 48 -2.65 14.17 -8.97
C ASN A 48 -3.11 13.10 -9.96
N GLU A 49 -3.05 11.84 -9.58
CA GLU A 49 -3.35 10.74 -10.50
C GLU A 49 -4.75 10.16 -10.34
N HIS A 50 -5.35 10.31 -9.17
CA HIS A 50 -6.63 9.66 -8.85
C HIS A 50 -7.68 10.60 -8.27
N ASN A 51 -7.36 11.88 -8.08
CA ASN A 51 -8.25 12.88 -7.46
C ASN A 51 -8.71 12.46 -6.04
N ILE A 52 -7.86 11.73 -5.33
CA ILE A 52 -8.15 11.30 -3.98
C ILE A 52 -7.45 12.25 -3.00
N VAL A 53 -8.23 12.88 -2.11
CA VAL A 53 -7.70 13.82 -1.12
C VAL A 53 -7.65 13.14 0.25
N LEU A 54 -6.44 12.83 0.71
CA LEU A 54 -6.20 12.24 2.02
C LEU A 54 -5.03 12.96 2.69
N THR A 55 -5.11 13.11 4.01
CA THR A 55 -3.99 13.62 4.79
C THR A 55 -2.97 12.50 5.02
N GLU A 56 -1.74 12.87 5.39
CA GLU A 56 -0.72 11.85 5.71
C GLU A 56 -1.18 10.96 6.86
N ARG A 57 -1.89 11.53 7.84
CA ARG A 57 -2.41 10.77 8.98
C ARG A 57 -3.44 9.73 8.51
N GLN A 58 -4.33 10.12 7.60
CA GLN A 58 -5.32 9.20 7.04
C GLN A 58 -4.65 8.09 6.24
N ILE A 59 -3.64 8.43 5.46
CA ILE A 59 -2.86 7.45 4.70
C ILE A 59 -2.17 6.48 5.65
N SER A 60 -1.53 6.99 6.70
CA SER A 60 -0.86 6.16 7.69
C SER A 60 -1.83 5.18 8.38
N ASN A 61 -3.01 5.66 8.75
CA ASN A 61 -4.02 4.81 9.38
C ASN A 61 -4.54 3.73 8.43
N ARG A 62 -4.80 4.09 7.18
CA ARG A 62 -5.23 3.12 6.17
C ARG A 62 -4.15 2.10 5.88
N LEU A 63 -2.91 2.55 5.76
CA LEU A 63 -1.77 1.69 5.52
C LEU A 63 -1.63 0.65 6.63
N ARG A 64 -1.69 1.08 7.88
CA ARG A 64 -1.57 0.16 9.02
C ARG A 64 -2.62 -0.94 8.98
N LYS A 65 -3.89 -0.57 8.77
CA LYS A 65 -4.99 -1.53 8.71
C LYS A 65 -4.83 -2.49 7.52
N ALA A 66 -4.44 -1.94 6.37
CA ALA A 66 -4.25 -2.74 5.16
C ALA A 66 -3.07 -3.69 5.29
N GLU A 67 -1.96 -3.25 5.92
CA GLU A 67 -0.81 -4.11 6.16
C GLU A 67 -1.16 -5.28 7.06
N ILE A 68 -1.92 -5.05 8.12
CA ILE A 68 -2.35 -6.12 9.02
C ILE A 68 -3.14 -7.17 8.23
N LYS A 69 -4.05 -6.72 7.38
CA LYS A 69 -4.85 -7.61 6.56
C LYS A 69 -4.01 -8.36 5.53
N LEU A 70 -3.10 -7.66 4.88
CA LEU A 70 -2.24 -8.23 3.85
C LEU A 70 -1.31 -9.30 4.42
N PHE A 71 -0.62 -8.99 5.52
CA PHE A 71 0.40 -9.86 6.08
C PHE A 71 -0.17 -11.10 6.78
N LYS A 72 -1.47 -11.18 6.97
CA LYS A 72 -2.12 -12.42 7.40
C LYS A 72 -2.08 -13.50 6.30
N HIS A 73 -1.93 -13.09 5.06
CA HIS A 73 -2.05 -13.98 3.90
C HIS A 73 -0.73 -14.20 3.16
N ILE A 74 0.34 -13.62 3.66
CA ILE A 74 1.66 -13.79 3.03
C ILE A 74 2.52 -14.75 3.83
#